data_39e474b80595f647f2fa5d34fc5f23e8
#
_entry.id   39e474b80595f647f2fa5d34fc5f23e8
#
_cell.length_a   1.000
_cell.length_b   1.000
_cell.length_c   1.000
_cell.angle_alpha   90.00
_cell.angle_beta   90.00
_cell.angle_gamma   90.00
#
_symmetry.space_group_name_H-M   'P 1'
#
loop_
_entity.id
_entity.type
_entity.pdbx_description
1 polymer ?
#
loop_
_entity_poly.entity_id
_entity_poly.type
_entity_poly.pdbx_seq_one_letter_code
_entity_poly.pdbx_strand_id
1 'polypeptide(L)' 'MSCGCSTLSNNGKAIVDLVRSKGKADMPLRSAYDIECSCGKTFTMEKLVDKCPHCSMTYGVTPCSQGDKNNIKAAGINY' A
#
# COMPACT_ATOMS: atom_id res chain seq x y z
N MET A 1 -10.29 -7.76 16.62
CA MET A 1 -9.58 -7.14 15.48
C MET A 1 -8.31 -6.48 15.95
N SER A 2 -7.21 -6.95 15.48
CA SER A 2 -5.93 -6.52 16.02
C SER A 2 -5.32 -5.30 15.35
N CYS A 3 -5.60 -5.04 14.09
CA CYS A 3 -4.90 -3.99 13.36
C CYS A 3 -5.79 -2.90 12.77
N GLY A 4 -7.08 -2.95 13.01
CA GLY A 4 -8.00 -1.94 12.50
C GLY A 4 -8.12 -1.87 10.99
N CYS A 5 -7.75 -2.93 10.28
CA CYS A 5 -7.74 -2.93 8.83
C CYS A 5 -9.08 -2.66 8.21
N SER A 6 -10.15 -3.13 8.83
CA SER A 6 -11.50 -2.96 8.30
C SER A 6 -11.94 -1.51 8.26
N THR A 7 -11.47 -0.68 9.18
CA THR A 7 -11.81 0.74 9.19
C THR A 7 -10.98 1.57 8.23
N LEU A 8 -9.81 1.06 7.81
CA LEU A 8 -8.87 1.78 6.95
C LEU A 8 -8.87 1.28 5.51
N SER A 9 -9.63 0.23 5.21
CA SER A 9 -9.52 -0.49 3.95
C SER A 9 -9.82 0.37 2.70
N ASN A 10 -10.55 1.47 2.85
CA ASN A 10 -10.92 2.34 1.73
C ASN A 10 -10.15 3.66 1.71
N ASN A 11 -9.19 3.86 2.62
CA ASN A 11 -8.46 5.11 2.70
C ASN A 11 -6.96 4.85 2.63
N GLY A 12 -6.40 5.04 1.44
CA GLY A 12 -4.98 4.80 1.23
C GLY A 12 -4.07 5.67 2.08
N LYS A 13 -4.44 6.93 2.30
CA LYS A 13 -3.64 7.84 3.13
C LYS A 13 -3.59 7.36 4.58
N ALA A 14 -4.73 6.95 5.12
CA ALA A 14 -4.78 6.43 6.48
C ALA A 14 -3.96 5.13 6.60
N ILE A 15 -4.03 4.28 5.60
CA ILE A 15 -3.25 3.03 5.57
C ILE A 15 -1.75 3.35 5.58
N VAL A 16 -1.30 4.23 4.72
CA VAL A 16 0.11 4.61 4.62
C VAL A 16 0.57 5.25 5.92
N ASP A 17 -0.22 6.16 6.49
CA ASP A 17 0.11 6.81 7.75
C ASP A 17 0.22 5.80 8.89
N LEU A 18 -0.70 4.85 8.96
CA LEU A 18 -0.66 3.82 9.99
C LEU A 18 0.60 2.96 9.86
N VAL A 19 0.92 2.52 8.65
CA VAL A 19 2.10 1.69 8.41
C VAL A 19 3.37 2.44 8.76
N ARG A 20 3.46 3.72 8.38
CA ARG A 20 4.60 4.57 8.70
C ARG A 20 4.73 4.80 10.20
N SER A 21 3.61 5.02 10.88
CA SER A 21 3.64 5.28 12.33
C SER A 21 4.13 4.07 13.11
N LYS A 22 3.97 2.87 12.56
CA LYS A 22 4.44 1.63 13.16
C LYS A 22 5.87 1.27 12.73
N GLY A 23 6.49 2.10 11.89
CA GLY A 23 7.85 1.85 11.39
C GLY A 23 7.93 0.69 10.42
N LYS A 24 6.83 0.36 9.74
CA LYS A 24 6.77 -0.82 8.85
C LYS A 24 6.69 -0.47 7.38
N ALA A 25 6.86 0.80 7.02
CA ALA A 25 6.72 1.23 5.63
C ALA A 25 7.71 0.51 4.70
N ASP A 26 8.91 0.20 5.18
CA ASP A 26 9.93 -0.50 4.40
C ASP A 26 9.86 -2.01 4.55
N MET A 27 8.90 -2.52 5.32
CA MET A 27 8.75 -3.96 5.50
C MET A 27 8.33 -4.62 4.21
N PRO A 28 8.99 -5.71 3.78
CA PRO A 28 8.61 -6.37 2.53
C PRO A 28 7.26 -7.06 2.65
N LEU A 29 6.53 -7.10 1.54
CA LEU A 29 5.33 -7.91 1.42
C LEU A 29 5.69 -9.39 1.47
N ARG A 30 4.77 -10.22 1.95
CA ARG A 30 4.95 -11.68 1.90
C ARG A 30 5.05 -12.17 0.47
N SER A 31 4.31 -11.52 -0.44
CA SER A 31 4.34 -11.81 -1.86
C SER A 31 4.31 -10.49 -2.60
N ALA A 32 5.14 -10.36 -3.63
CA ALA A 32 5.08 -9.18 -4.49
C ALA A 32 3.79 -9.20 -5.30
N TYR A 33 3.21 -8.03 -5.51
CA TYR A 33 2.00 -7.89 -6.32
C TYR A 33 2.24 -6.94 -7.48
N ASP A 34 1.69 -7.27 -8.64
CA ASP A 34 1.66 -6.37 -9.77
C ASP A 34 0.50 -5.40 -9.59
N ILE A 35 0.81 -4.12 -9.50
CA ILE A 35 -0.18 -3.08 -9.25
C ILE A 35 -0.44 -2.33 -10.54
N GLU A 36 -1.71 -2.26 -10.92
CA GLU A 36 -2.14 -1.46 -12.06
C GLU A 36 -2.36 -0.03 -11.58
N CYS A 37 -1.42 0.83 -11.91
CA CYS A 37 -1.49 2.23 -11.49
C CYS A 37 -2.48 3.01 -12.35
N SER A 38 -3.10 4.02 -11.77
CA SER A 38 -4.02 4.90 -12.49
C SER A 38 -3.35 5.66 -13.65
N CYS A 39 -2.03 5.72 -13.69
CA CYS A 39 -1.31 6.32 -14.82
C CYS A 39 -1.27 5.41 -16.06
N GLY A 40 -1.85 4.23 -15.98
CA GLY A 40 -1.87 3.27 -17.08
C GLY A 40 -0.71 2.31 -17.12
N LYS A 41 0.20 2.40 -16.18
CA LYS A 41 1.37 1.51 -16.09
C LYS A 41 1.20 0.50 -14.98
N THR A 42 1.88 -0.62 -15.11
CA THR A 42 1.91 -1.65 -14.08
C THR A 42 3.29 -1.68 -13.43
N PHE A 43 3.35 -1.80 -12.11
CA PHE A 43 4.62 -1.94 -11.40
C PHE A 43 4.48 -3.03 -10.35
N THR A 44 5.61 -3.60 -9.93
CA THR A 44 5.63 -4.62 -8.89
C THR A 44 5.82 -3.96 -7.54
N MET A 45 4.85 -4.14 -6.65
CA MET A 45 4.92 -3.65 -5.28
C MET A 45 5.54 -4.72 -4.39
N GLU A 46 6.61 -4.36 -3.71
CA GLU A 46 7.37 -5.30 -2.88
C GLU A 46 7.37 -4.94 -1.40
N LYS A 47 6.90 -3.75 -1.05
CA LYS A 47 6.89 -3.26 0.33
C LYS A 47 5.47 -2.88 0.73
N LEU A 48 5.23 -2.77 2.04
CA LEU A 48 3.92 -2.35 2.55
C LEU A 48 3.55 -0.95 2.09
N VAL A 49 4.52 -0.07 1.88
CA VAL A 49 4.35 1.22 1.23
C VAL A 49 5.34 1.30 0.09
N ASP A 50 4.84 1.51 -1.11
CA ASP A 50 5.69 1.59 -2.30
C ASP A 50 5.09 2.61 -3.26
N LYS A 51 5.88 3.06 -4.23
CA LYS A 51 5.47 4.06 -5.20
C LYS A 51 5.57 3.54 -6.62
N CYS A 52 4.61 3.96 -7.45
CA CYS A 52 4.71 3.71 -8.88
C CYS A 52 5.93 4.45 -9.44
N PRO A 53 6.85 3.75 -10.12
CA PRO A 53 8.06 4.40 -10.64
C PRO A 53 7.78 5.34 -11.82
N HIS A 54 6.57 5.32 -12.35
CA HIS A 54 6.20 6.13 -13.51
C HIS A 54 5.55 7.45 -13.14
N CYS A 55 4.70 7.48 -12.09
CA CYS A 55 3.97 8.69 -11.71
C CYS A 55 4.13 9.04 -10.24
N SER A 56 4.86 8.24 -9.47
CA SER A 56 5.08 8.45 -8.04
C SER A 56 3.84 8.32 -7.17
N MET A 57 2.78 7.67 -7.69
CA MET A 57 1.61 7.36 -6.87
C MET A 57 2.01 6.42 -5.75
N THR A 58 1.74 6.82 -4.51
CA THR A 58 2.05 6.02 -3.34
C THR A 58 0.92 5.04 -3.07
N TYR A 59 1.27 3.79 -2.87
CA TYR A 59 0.34 2.72 -2.51
C TYR A 59 0.71 2.15 -1.16
N GLY A 60 -0.28 1.71 -0.42
CA GLY A 60 -0.04 1.12 0.89
C GLY A 60 -1.04 0.02 1.23
N VAL A 61 -0.60 -0.87 2.11
CA VAL A 61 -1.43 -1.95 2.64
C VAL A 61 -0.94 -2.26 4.06
N THR A 62 -1.87 -2.60 4.95
CA THR A 62 -1.51 -3.00 6.31
C THR A 62 -0.99 -4.44 6.31
N PRO A 63 -0.13 -4.81 7.30
CA PRO A 63 0.40 -6.17 7.35
C PRO A 63 -0.67 -7.24 7.42
N CYS A 64 -1.77 -6.98 8.11
CA CYS A 64 -2.83 -7.98 8.25
C CYS A 64 -3.67 -8.12 6.99
N SER A 65 -3.60 -7.17 6.08
CA SER A 65 -4.38 -7.17 4.83
C SER A 65 -3.55 -7.50 3.60
N GLN A 66 -2.26 -7.77 3.77
CA GLN A 66 -1.35 -7.96 2.63
C GLN A 66 -1.59 -9.27 1.86
N GLY A 67 -2.45 -10.13 2.37
CA GLY A 67 -2.77 -11.37 1.67
C GLY A 67 -3.71 -11.19 0.48
N ASP A 68 -4.25 -10.00 0.27
CA ASP A 68 -5.17 -9.71 -0.82
C ASP A 68 -4.76 -8.39 -1.50
N LYS A 69 -4.45 -8.49 -2.79
CA LYS A 69 -4.08 -7.35 -3.62
C LYS A 69 -5.13 -6.24 -3.58
N ASN A 70 -6.41 -6.60 -3.48
CA ASN A 70 -7.50 -5.61 -3.46
C ASN A 70 -7.50 -4.72 -2.23
N ASN A 71 -6.74 -5.07 -1.20
CA ASN A 71 -6.60 -4.25 0.00
C ASN A 71 -5.51 -3.17 -0.15
N ILE A 72 -4.75 -3.21 -1.22
CA ILE A 72 -3.75 -2.20 -1.50
C ILE A 72 -4.44 -0.96 -2.06
N LYS A 73 -4.22 0.19 -1.45
CA LYS A 73 -4.91 1.43 -1.81
C LYS A 73 -3.92 2.54 -2.15
N ALA A 74 -4.33 3.39 -3.09
CA ALA A 74 -3.55 4.55 -3.47
C ALA A 74 -3.71 5.67 -2.44
N ALA A 75 -2.61 6.28 -2.05
CA ALA A 75 -2.60 7.37 -1.07
C ALA A 75 -2.42 8.75 -1.72
N GLY A 76 -1.85 8.80 -2.91
CA GLY A 76 -1.62 10.06 -3.62
C GLY A 76 -0.22 10.12 -4.21
N ILE A 77 -0.04 11.01 -5.17
CA ILE A 77 1.27 11.20 -5.81
C ILE A 77 2.22 11.85 -4.81
N ASN A 78 3.39 11.25 -4.65
CA ASN A 78 4.42 11.70 -3.70
C ASN A 78 3.94 11.73 -2.25
N TYR A 79 2.92 10.99 -1.92
CA TYR A 79 2.45 10.91 -0.53
C TYR A 79 3.41 10.06 0.29
#